data_74d2e85f2a897d469cba97ce075c81bf
#
_entry.id   74d2e85f2a897d469cba97ce075c81bf
#
_cell.length_a   1.000
_cell.length_b   1.000
_cell.length_c   1.000
_cell.angle_alpha   90.00
_cell.angle_beta   90.00
_cell.angle_gamma   90.00
#
_symmetry.space_group_name_H-M   'P 1'
#
loop_
_entity.id
_entity.type
_entity.pdbx_description
1 polymer ?
#
loop_
_entity_poly.entity_id
_entity_poly.type
_entity_poly.pdbx_seq_one_letter_code
_entity_poly.pdbx_strand_id
1 'polypeptide(L)'
;MTASVRIAVVGGGAWGTALADLLGRAGHGVALWVYEEDLAAEMAETRENRVYLPGHRLAPGVRPTADLAAAVSGAGVVVSVSPGGPPPTWPRIPSS
;
A
#
# COMPACT_ATOMS: atom_id res chain seq x y z
N MET A 1 9.19 17.36 -17.01
CA MET A 1 8.24 16.25 -16.88
C MET A 1 8.75 15.27 -15.84
N THR A 2 7.96 15.02 -14.83
CA THR A 2 8.36 14.15 -13.73
C THR A 2 7.98 12.72 -14.06
N ALA A 3 8.93 11.82 -14.04
CA ALA A 3 8.63 10.41 -14.22
C ALA A 3 7.93 9.89 -12.97
N SER A 4 6.79 9.24 -13.14
CA SER A 4 6.12 8.59 -12.04
C SER A 4 6.82 7.28 -11.72
N VAL A 5 6.92 6.96 -10.44
CA VAL A 5 7.55 5.74 -9.95
C VAL A 5 6.47 4.84 -9.39
N ARG A 6 6.60 3.54 -9.62
CA ARG A 6 5.74 2.56 -8.98
C ARG A 6 6.26 2.28 -7.58
N ILE A 7 5.41 2.49 -6.60
CA ILE A 7 5.77 2.38 -5.20
C ILE A 7 4.88 1.34 -4.54
N ALA A 8 5.48 0.42 -3.81
CA ALA A 8 4.74 -0.51 -2.97
C ALA A 8 4.84 -0.03 -1.53
N VAL A 9 3.71 0.17 -0.88
CA VAL A 9 3.64 0.48 0.54
C VAL A 9 3.15 -0.77 1.26
N VAL A 10 3.97 -1.29 2.14
CA VAL A 10 3.65 -2.51 2.88
C VAL A 10 3.21 -2.15 4.30
N GLY A 11 1.94 -2.30 4.55
CA GLY A 11 1.34 -1.99 5.83
C GLY A 11 0.12 -1.08 5.69
N GLY A 12 -1.08 -1.65 5.86
CA GLY A 12 -2.35 -0.95 5.67
C GLY A 12 -2.89 -0.26 6.91
N GLY A 13 -2.07 -0.03 7.94
CA GLY A 13 -2.46 0.75 9.09
C GLY A 13 -2.61 2.23 8.73
N ALA A 14 -2.89 3.07 9.74
CA ALA A 14 -3.13 4.49 9.50
C ALA A 14 -1.95 5.16 8.77
N TRP A 15 -0.74 4.91 9.22
CA TRP A 15 0.45 5.50 8.60
C TRP A 15 0.67 5.01 7.17
N GLY A 16 0.54 3.69 6.94
CA GLY A 16 0.72 3.15 5.60
C GLY A 16 -0.32 3.68 4.64
N THR A 17 -1.57 3.75 5.07
CA THR A 17 -2.66 4.28 4.26
C THR A 17 -2.45 5.76 3.95
N ALA A 18 -2.07 6.56 4.95
CA ALA A 18 -1.82 7.98 4.75
C ALA A 18 -0.65 8.22 3.81
N LEU A 19 0.42 7.46 3.97
CA LEU A 19 1.59 7.57 3.09
C LEU A 19 1.23 7.18 1.65
N ALA A 20 0.50 6.08 1.48
CA ALA A 20 0.08 5.64 0.15
C ALA A 20 -0.78 6.71 -0.53
N ASP A 21 -1.71 7.30 0.21
CA ASP A 21 -2.55 8.37 -0.31
C ASP A 21 -1.72 9.59 -0.72
N LEU A 22 -0.78 9.99 0.12
CA LEU A 22 0.10 11.11 -0.18
C LEU A 22 0.89 10.88 -1.47
N LEU A 23 1.47 9.69 -1.62
CA LEU A 23 2.23 9.34 -2.81
C LEU A 23 1.34 9.25 -4.05
N GLY A 24 0.13 8.73 -3.89
CA GLY A 24 -0.84 8.68 -4.99
C GLY A 24 -1.25 10.07 -5.44
N ARG A 25 -1.43 10.99 -4.50
CA ARG A 25 -1.76 12.39 -4.83
C ARG A 25 -0.60 13.10 -5.53
N ALA A 26 0.63 12.65 -5.26
CA ALA A 26 1.80 13.18 -5.95
C ALA A 26 1.97 12.64 -7.37
N GLY A 27 1.10 11.74 -7.81
CA GLY A 27 1.09 11.24 -9.18
C GLY A 27 1.75 9.88 -9.37
N HIS A 28 2.12 9.22 -8.28
CA HIS A 28 2.73 7.89 -8.37
C HIS A 28 1.67 6.80 -8.38
N GLY A 29 1.97 5.68 -9.03
CA GLY A 29 1.16 4.48 -8.91
C GLY A 29 1.59 3.75 -7.63
N VAL A 30 0.66 3.57 -6.71
CA VAL A 30 0.95 2.99 -5.40
C VAL A 30 0.17 1.70 -5.20
N ALA A 31 0.89 0.62 -4.89
CA ALA A 31 0.27 -0.61 -4.43
C ALA A 31 0.36 -0.62 -2.90
N LEU A 32 -0.78 -0.64 -2.24
CA LEU A 32 -0.85 -0.66 -0.78
C LEU A 32 -1.17 -2.08 -0.32
N TRP A 33 -0.21 -2.72 0.31
CA TRP A 33 -0.45 -4.06 0.83
C TRP A 33 -1.15 -3.99 2.18
N VAL A 34 -2.28 -4.67 2.26
CA VAL A 34 -3.10 -4.76 3.45
C VAL A 34 -3.13 -6.22 3.88
N TYR A 35 -2.79 -6.50 5.13
CA TYR A 35 -2.72 -7.87 5.63
C TYR A 35 -4.06 -8.59 5.56
N GLU A 36 -5.15 -7.89 5.91
CA GLU A 36 -6.48 -8.47 5.94
C GLU A 36 -7.12 -8.46 4.55
N GLU A 37 -7.44 -9.63 4.01
CA GLU A 37 -8.03 -9.73 2.68
C GLU A 37 -9.37 -9.00 2.58
N ASP A 38 -10.20 -9.13 3.61
CA ASP A 38 -11.51 -8.48 3.63
C ASP A 38 -11.37 -6.96 3.60
N LEU A 39 -10.42 -6.43 4.35
CA LEU A 39 -10.17 -5.00 4.37
C LEU A 39 -9.63 -4.51 3.03
N ALA A 40 -8.72 -5.27 2.43
CA ALA A 40 -8.18 -4.91 1.12
C ALA A 40 -9.29 -4.84 0.07
N ALA A 41 -10.19 -5.82 0.06
CA ALA A 41 -11.32 -5.83 -0.86
C ALA A 41 -12.26 -4.65 -0.63
N GLU A 42 -12.57 -4.37 0.63
CA GLU A 42 -13.41 -3.24 0.98
C GLU A 42 -12.77 -1.92 0.55
N MET A 43 -11.48 -1.74 0.80
CA MET A 43 -10.76 -0.53 0.41
C MET A 43 -10.74 -0.34 -1.11
N ALA A 44 -10.61 -1.43 -1.86
CA ALA A 44 -10.63 -1.34 -3.33
C ALA A 44 -12.01 -0.90 -3.82
N GLU A 45 -13.07 -1.33 -3.16
CA GLU A 45 -14.44 -1.01 -3.53
C GLU A 45 -14.86 0.37 -3.05
N THR A 46 -14.65 0.67 -1.76
CA THR A 46 -15.11 1.92 -1.16
C THR A 46 -14.13 3.07 -1.29
N ARG A 47 -12.88 2.78 -1.62
CA ARG A 47 -11.79 3.75 -1.69
C ARG A 47 -11.50 4.42 -0.37
N GLU A 48 -11.71 3.69 0.73
CA GLU A 48 -11.52 4.21 2.09
C GLU A 48 -11.05 3.08 3.01
N ASN A 49 -10.12 3.38 3.91
CA ASN A 49 -9.72 2.45 4.96
C ASN A 49 -10.50 2.79 6.22
N ARG A 50 -11.64 2.17 6.40
CA ARG A 50 -12.55 2.46 7.51
C ARG A 50 -12.02 2.01 8.87
N VAL A 51 -11.09 1.07 8.87
CA VAL A 51 -10.55 0.54 10.12
C VAL A 51 -9.48 1.47 10.69
N TYR A 52 -8.54 1.90 9.84
CA TYR A 52 -7.36 2.62 10.30
C TYR A 52 -7.39 4.11 9.98
N LEU A 53 -8.13 4.52 8.96
CA LEU A 53 -8.16 5.92 8.56
C LEU A 53 -9.56 6.27 8.03
N PRO A 54 -10.57 6.23 8.91
CA PRO A 54 -11.95 6.49 8.48
C PRO A 54 -12.15 7.92 7.99
N GLY A 55 -13.04 8.07 7.02
CA GLY A 55 -13.37 9.38 6.49
C GLY A 55 -12.38 9.94 5.48
N HIS A 56 -11.32 9.20 5.17
CA HIS A 56 -10.28 9.65 4.25
C HIS A 56 -10.33 8.83 2.96
N ARG A 57 -10.61 9.48 1.86
CA ARG A 57 -10.71 8.79 0.57
C ARG A 57 -9.34 8.61 -0.06
N LEU A 58 -9.07 7.41 -0.55
CA LEU A 58 -7.80 7.10 -1.19
C LEU A 58 -7.68 7.78 -2.55
N ALA A 59 -6.47 8.25 -2.85
CA ALA A 59 -6.18 8.83 -4.16
C ALA A 59 -6.37 7.78 -5.26
N PRO A 60 -6.75 8.20 -6.49
CA PRO A 60 -7.01 7.25 -7.57
C PRO A 60 -5.84 6.32 -7.91
N GLY A 61 -4.62 6.78 -7.70
CA GLY A 61 -3.43 5.97 -7.98
C GLY A 61 -3.13 4.89 -6.96
N VAL A 62 -3.84 4.84 -5.84
CA VAL A 62 -3.63 3.86 -4.79
C VAL A 62 -4.43 2.60 -5.08
N ARG A 63 -3.75 1.46 -5.11
CA ARG A 63 -4.39 0.15 -5.33
C ARG A 63 -4.17 -0.74 -4.11
N PRO A 64 -5.20 -0.94 -3.28
CA PRO A 64 -5.10 -1.86 -2.15
C PRO A 64 -5.05 -3.31 -2.62
N THR A 65 -4.24 -4.11 -1.95
CA THR A 65 -4.17 -5.55 -2.23
C THR A 65 -3.71 -6.30 -0.99
N ALA A 66 -4.19 -7.52 -0.82
CA ALA A 66 -3.72 -8.41 0.23
C ALA A 66 -2.64 -9.36 -0.27
N ASP A 67 -2.30 -9.30 -1.55
CA ASP A 67 -1.26 -10.13 -2.14
C ASP A 67 0.07 -9.38 -2.10
N LEU A 68 0.94 -9.78 -1.18
CA LEU A 68 2.22 -9.10 -0.99
C LEU A 68 3.11 -9.22 -2.24
N ALA A 69 3.14 -10.39 -2.86
CA ALA A 69 3.95 -10.58 -4.07
C ALA A 69 3.47 -9.67 -5.19
N ALA A 70 2.15 -9.54 -5.36
CA ALA A 70 1.58 -8.64 -6.37
C ALA A 70 1.90 -7.18 -6.05
N ALA A 71 1.86 -6.82 -4.77
CA ALA A 71 2.13 -5.43 -4.35
C ALA A 71 3.56 -5.02 -4.69
N VAL A 72 4.54 -5.88 -4.44
CA VAL A 72 5.96 -5.54 -4.66
C VAL A 72 6.43 -5.79 -6.09
N SER A 73 5.68 -6.56 -6.86
CA SER A 73 6.05 -6.89 -8.23
C SER A 73 6.06 -5.63 -9.11
N GLY A 74 7.18 -5.38 -9.75
CA GLY A 74 7.32 -4.21 -10.62
C GLY A 74 7.48 -2.89 -9.89
N ALA A 75 7.57 -2.90 -8.58
CA ALA A 75 7.78 -1.67 -7.82
C ALA A 75 9.21 -1.19 -7.94
N GLY A 76 9.38 0.11 -8.18
CA GLY A 76 10.70 0.72 -8.16
C GLY A 76 11.17 1.04 -6.74
N VAL A 77 10.20 1.24 -5.84
CA VAL A 77 10.49 1.53 -4.43
C VAL A 77 9.51 0.74 -3.56
N VAL A 78 10.00 0.14 -2.51
CA VAL A 78 9.17 -0.56 -1.53
C VAL A 78 9.37 0.12 -0.18
N VAL A 79 8.27 0.59 0.41
CA VAL A 79 8.29 1.23 1.72
C VAL A 79 7.55 0.33 2.70
N SER A 80 8.22 -0.10 3.75
CA SER A 80 7.60 -0.89 4.79
C SER A 80 7.24 0.00 5.97
N VAL A 81 5.96 -0.01 6.32
CA VAL A 81 5.45 0.74 7.46
C VAL A 81 4.93 -0.26 8.47
N SER A 82 5.58 -0.34 9.61
CA SER A 82 5.28 -1.38 10.60
C SER A 82 5.11 -0.76 11.98
N PRO A 83 3.94 -0.20 12.27
CA PRO A 83 3.72 0.47 13.57
C PRO A 83 3.47 -0.55 14.67
N GLY A 84 4.53 -1.07 15.28
CA GLY A 84 4.43 -1.81 16.52
C GLY A 84 3.88 -3.23 16.45
N GLY A 85 3.52 -3.73 15.28
CA GLY A 85 3.08 -5.11 15.12
C GLY A 85 4.21 -6.01 14.66
N PRO A 86 3.99 -7.34 14.59
CA PRO A 86 4.99 -8.23 14.01
C PRO A 86 5.21 -7.87 12.55
N PRO A 87 6.44 -7.97 12.04
CA PRO A 87 6.71 -7.65 10.64
C PRO A 87 6.02 -8.64 9.72
N PRO A 88 5.64 -8.20 8.50
CA PRO A 88 5.06 -9.11 7.53
C PRO A 88 6.10 -10.14 7.08
N THR A 89 5.62 -11.30 6.66
CA THR A 89 6.48 -12.30 6.07
C THR A 89 6.78 -11.90 4.63
N TRP A 90 8.00 -11.55 4.36
CA TRP A 90 8.40 -11.13 3.03
C TRP A 90 8.59 -12.31 2.09
N PRO A 91 8.24 -12.16 0.81
CA PRO A 91 8.67 -13.12 -0.18
C PRO A 91 10.19 -13.16 -0.17
N ARG A 92 10.76 -14.35 -0.25
CA ARG A 92 12.21 -14.47 -0.23
C ARG A 92 12.76 -13.94 -1.56
N ILE A 93 13.56 -12.89 -1.44
CA ILE A 93 14.26 -12.32 -2.59
C ILE A 93 15.64 -12.94 -2.62
N PRO A 94 16.09 -13.49 -3.76
CA PRO A 94 17.44 -14.01 -3.84
C PRO A 94 18.43 -12.91 -3.54
N SER A 95 19.33 -13.15 -2.60
CA SER A 95 20.37 -12.17 -2.33
C SER A 95 21.38 -12.19 -3.45
N SER A 96 21.65 -11.05 -3.95
CA SER A 96 22.64 -10.90 -5.01
C SER A 96 24.04 -10.72 -4.44
#